data_6a51539891ca1f59642be5497c51421d
#
_entry.id   6a51539891ca1f59642be5497c51421d
#
_cell.length_a   1.000
_cell.length_b   1.000
_cell.length_c   1.000
_cell.angle_alpha   90.00
_cell.angle_beta   90.00
_cell.angle_gamma   90.00
#
_symmetry.space_group_name_H-M   'P 1'
#
loop_
_entity.id
_entity.type
_entity.pdbx_description
1 polymer ?
#
loop_
_entity_poly.entity_id
_entity_poly.type
_entity_poly.pdbx_seq_one_letter_code
_entity_poly.pdbx_strand_id
1 'polypeptide(L)'
;MNNGIRFKLFLMMVLEIAIWGSWQVQIFNYMPMLNFEQWQQNLAGSMFAIASVVGIFFSNQFADRNFSAEKFLATSHLIGGAALIGAAFTTSFMPFFLCFLLYGLLYVPTISVNNALAFANLKDPARDFGFVRMGGTIGWIVVSWPLIFLLGAKSTAQEMRWIFLVGAIISFVLAGFSLTLPHTPPRRDVQGLDKLAWLKAVKLLRRPYVFVLFVVTLIDSTIHNGYFVLIGGFLKDPIKMPDNWIAAITTIGQVAEIVTMLMLGSVLKKIGWKWTMIIGILGHALRFAVFAFFDKPEYQALIIAVQVLHGICYAFFFATLYIFVDAVFPKDIRTSAQGLFNLLVLGVGLLIANFWFGSLKAQWTSAAGVVDYHKLFLVPTELAVVAMVMLLLFFKPPTDRPEEPGASAPAH
;
A
#
# COMPACT_ATOMS: atom_id res chain seq x y z
N MET A 1 1.57 -13.60 -29.57
CA MET A 1 1.20 -13.10 -28.23
C MET A 1 -0.01 -12.19 -28.39
N ASN A 2 -1.09 -12.39 -27.65
CA ASN A 2 -2.22 -11.45 -27.77
C ASN A 2 -1.91 -10.21 -26.94
N ASN A 3 -1.21 -9.25 -27.55
CA ASN A 3 -0.81 -7.99 -26.92
C ASN A 3 -2.03 -7.25 -26.32
N GLY A 4 -3.23 -7.51 -26.87
CA GLY A 4 -4.47 -6.92 -26.37
C GLY A 4 -4.86 -7.39 -24.96
N ILE A 5 -4.68 -8.67 -24.62
CA ILE A 5 -4.98 -9.18 -23.26
C ILE A 5 -4.00 -8.59 -22.24
N ARG A 6 -2.71 -8.60 -22.55
CA ARG A 6 -1.66 -8.01 -21.67
C ARG A 6 -1.93 -6.54 -21.39
N PHE A 7 -2.32 -5.78 -22.41
CA PHE A 7 -2.67 -4.38 -22.27
C PHE A 7 -3.96 -4.18 -21.44
N LYS A 8 -4.98 -5.02 -21.64
CA LYS A 8 -6.20 -4.99 -20.82
C LYS A 8 -5.90 -5.24 -19.34
N LEU A 9 -5.05 -6.21 -19.02
CA LEU A 9 -4.63 -6.52 -17.65
C LEU A 9 -3.83 -5.37 -17.03
N PHE A 10 -2.95 -4.74 -17.82
CA PHE A 10 -2.24 -3.54 -17.39
C PHE A 10 -3.21 -2.40 -17.06
N LEU A 11 -4.17 -2.10 -17.95
CA LEU A 11 -5.16 -1.05 -17.74
C LEU A 11 -6.07 -1.35 -16.55
N MET A 12 -6.44 -2.61 -16.32
CA MET A 12 -7.15 -3.04 -15.12
C MET A 12 -6.38 -2.64 -13.85
N MET A 13 -5.06 -2.92 -13.79
CA MET A 13 -4.22 -2.53 -12.65
C MET A 13 -4.11 -1.01 -12.49
N VAL A 14 -4.02 -0.27 -13.61
CA VAL A 14 -4.03 1.21 -13.60
C VAL A 14 -5.30 1.72 -12.93
N LEU A 15 -6.46 1.27 -13.38
CA LEU A 15 -7.75 1.72 -12.86
C LEU A 15 -7.95 1.29 -11.38
N GLU A 16 -7.56 0.07 -11.04
CA GLU A 16 -7.67 -0.46 -9.67
C GLU A 16 -6.95 0.44 -8.66
N ILE A 17 -5.68 0.68 -8.87
CA ILE A 17 -4.88 1.44 -7.89
C ILE A 17 -5.15 2.96 -7.99
N ALA A 18 -5.62 3.45 -9.15
CA ALA A 18 -6.07 4.84 -9.26
C ALA A 18 -7.27 5.16 -8.34
N ILE A 19 -8.19 4.21 -8.12
CA ILE A 19 -9.30 4.39 -7.15
C ILE A 19 -8.74 4.65 -5.75
N TRP A 20 -7.77 3.87 -5.32
CA TRP A 20 -7.13 4.04 -4.00
C TRP A 20 -6.32 5.33 -3.93
N GLY A 21 -5.48 5.59 -4.94
CA GLY A 21 -4.63 6.78 -5.01
C GLY A 21 -5.40 8.10 -5.02
N SER A 22 -6.66 8.11 -5.46
CA SER A 22 -7.46 9.34 -5.53
C SER A 22 -7.71 9.99 -4.16
N TRP A 23 -7.85 9.22 -3.09
CA TRP A 23 -8.24 9.72 -1.77
C TRP A 23 -7.19 9.52 -0.67
N GLN A 24 -6.30 8.53 -0.78
CA GLN A 24 -5.44 8.08 0.33
C GLN A 24 -4.59 9.20 0.94
N VAL A 25 -4.00 10.06 0.14
CA VAL A 25 -3.11 11.13 0.62
C VAL A 25 -3.89 12.26 1.27
N GLN A 26 -5.08 12.56 0.78
CA GLN A 26 -5.86 13.74 1.17
C GLN A 26 -6.95 13.46 2.22
N ILE A 27 -7.26 12.20 2.51
CA ILE A 27 -8.34 11.86 3.45
C ILE A 27 -8.10 12.42 4.86
N PHE A 28 -6.84 12.44 5.32
CA PHE A 28 -6.47 12.99 6.63
C PHE A 28 -6.48 14.53 6.68
N ASN A 29 -6.57 15.20 5.52
CA ASN A 29 -6.85 16.63 5.42
C ASN A 29 -8.36 16.89 5.32
N TYR A 30 -9.14 15.97 4.74
CA TYR A 30 -10.58 16.08 4.56
C TYR A 30 -11.38 15.84 5.85
N MET A 31 -11.07 14.76 6.59
CA MET A 31 -11.83 14.40 7.80
C MET A 31 -11.87 15.50 8.87
N PRO A 32 -10.77 16.23 9.16
CA PRO A 32 -10.82 17.38 10.08
C PRO A 32 -11.77 18.50 9.60
N MET A 33 -11.92 18.72 8.29
CA MET A 33 -12.84 19.71 7.74
C MET A 33 -14.32 19.35 7.97
N LEU A 34 -14.60 18.05 8.22
CA LEU A 34 -15.91 17.56 8.62
C LEU A 34 -16.12 17.59 10.14
N ASN A 35 -15.16 18.15 10.90
CA ASN A 35 -15.15 18.17 12.36
C ASN A 35 -15.16 16.77 13.01
N PHE A 36 -14.56 15.78 12.33
CA PHE A 36 -14.41 14.45 12.93
C PHE A 36 -13.36 14.47 14.04
N GLU A 37 -13.70 13.89 15.18
CA GLU A 37 -12.79 13.71 16.29
C GLU A 37 -11.60 12.81 15.92
N GLN A 38 -10.48 12.91 16.63
CA GLN A 38 -9.27 12.17 16.27
C GLN A 38 -9.49 10.64 16.24
N TRP A 39 -10.26 10.08 17.18
CA TRP A 39 -10.57 8.65 17.17
C TRP A 39 -11.41 8.23 15.97
N GLN A 40 -12.29 9.11 15.49
CA GLN A 40 -13.09 8.90 14.27
C GLN A 40 -12.20 8.89 13.03
N GLN A 41 -11.25 9.82 12.94
CA GLN A 41 -10.25 9.85 11.87
C GLN A 41 -9.37 8.60 11.88
N ASN A 42 -8.92 8.17 13.07
CA ASN A 42 -8.11 6.95 13.22
C ASN A 42 -8.90 5.71 12.78
N LEU A 43 -10.17 5.59 13.17
CA LEU A 43 -11.03 4.47 12.80
C LEU A 43 -11.31 4.45 11.30
N ALA A 44 -11.66 5.58 10.70
CA ALA A 44 -11.91 5.69 9.27
C ALA A 44 -10.62 5.42 8.45
N GLY A 45 -9.48 5.96 8.87
CA GLY A 45 -8.18 5.68 8.26
C GLY A 45 -7.80 4.19 8.31
N SER A 46 -8.29 3.47 9.32
CA SER A 46 -8.05 2.04 9.50
C SER A 46 -9.00 1.14 8.69
N MET A 47 -9.88 1.71 7.87
CA MET A 47 -10.86 0.97 7.08
C MET A 47 -10.22 -0.16 6.24
N PHE A 48 -9.11 0.09 5.57
CA PHE A 48 -8.41 -0.93 4.79
C PHE A 48 -7.84 -2.05 5.67
N ALA A 49 -7.32 -1.74 6.85
CA ALA A 49 -6.87 -2.76 7.79
C ALA A 49 -8.03 -3.66 8.24
N ILE A 50 -9.17 -3.05 8.59
CA ILE A 50 -10.39 -3.77 8.98
C ILE A 50 -10.86 -4.64 7.80
N ALA A 51 -10.96 -4.06 6.60
CA ALA A 51 -11.36 -4.78 5.40
C ALA A 51 -10.39 -5.92 5.04
N SER A 52 -9.09 -5.74 5.24
CA SER A 52 -8.08 -6.77 4.99
C SER A 52 -8.24 -7.96 5.94
N VAL A 53 -8.46 -7.68 7.23
CA VAL A 53 -8.69 -8.75 8.24
C VAL A 53 -9.97 -9.52 7.92
N VAL A 54 -11.06 -8.81 7.63
CA VAL A 54 -12.33 -9.44 7.23
C VAL A 54 -12.18 -10.20 5.92
N GLY A 55 -11.46 -9.62 4.96
CA GLY A 55 -11.22 -10.19 3.63
C GLY A 55 -10.44 -11.51 3.68
N ILE A 56 -9.42 -11.63 4.54
CA ILE A 56 -8.66 -12.87 4.71
C ILE A 56 -9.57 -14.03 5.16
N PHE A 57 -10.52 -13.75 6.06
CA PHE A 57 -11.38 -14.79 6.61
C PHE A 57 -12.61 -15.09 5.75
N PHE A 58 -13.17 -14.12 5.03
CA PHE A 58 -14.48 -14.26 4.41
C PHE A 58 -14.52 -14.08 2.89
N SER A 59 -13.75 -13.17 2.30
CA SER A 59 -14.01 -12.74 0.93
C SER A 59 -13.16 -13.43 -0.12
N ASN A 60 -11.88 -13.68 0.11
CA ASN A 60 -11.03 -14.31 -0.90
C ASN A 60 -11.51 -15.72 -1.22
N GLN A 61 -11.88 -16.52 -0.22
CA GLN A 61 -12.43 -17.87 -0.43
C GLN A 61 -13.83 -17.81 -1.04
N PHE A 62 -14.66 -16.83 -0.66
CA PHE A 62 -16.02 -16.69 -1.19
C PHE A 62 -16.02 -16.21 -2.63
N ALA A 63 -15.20 -15.23 -2.98
CA ALA A 63 -15.06 -14.72 -4.34
C ALA A 63 -14.55 -15.80 -5.29
N ASP A 64 -13.46 -16.48 -4.93
CA ASP A 64 -12.80 -17.47 -5.78
C ASP A 64 -13.67 -18.72 -6.04
N ARG A 65 -14.60 -19.05 -5.14
CA ARG A 65 -15.46 -20.24 -5.27
C ARG A 65 -16.77 -20.00 -5.99
N ASN A 66 -17.34 -18.80 -5.87
CA ASN A 66 -18.73 -18.56 -6.28
C ASN A 66 -18.85 -17.68 -7.52
N PHE A 67 -17.85 -16.84 -7.81
CA PHE A 67 -17.94 -15.88 -8.91
C PHE A 67 -16.78 -16.05 -9.90
N SER A 68 -17.04 -15.79 -11.17
CA SER A 68 -15.96 -15.53 -12.11
C SER A 68 -15.30 -14.20 -11.78
N ALA A 69 -13.96 -14.12 -11.94
CA ALA A 69 -13.16 -13.00 -11.48
C ALA A 69 -13.63 -11.65 -12.05
N GLU A 70 -13.91 -11.59 -13.36
CA GLU A 70 -14.38 -10.39 -14.05
C GLU A 70 -15.74 -9.90 -13.56
N LYS A 71 -16.66 -10.81 -13.19
CA LYS A 71 -17.98 -10.44 -12.65
C LYS A 71 -17.88 -9.97 -11.20
N PHE A 72 -17.01 -10.61 -10.41
CA PHE A 72 -16.74 -10.17 -9.05
C PHE A 72 -16.17 -8.73 -9.05
N LEU A 73 -15.18 -8.45 -9.91
CA LEU A 73 -14.62 -7.11 -10.08
C LEU A 73 -15.71 -6.09 -10.48
N ALA A 74 -16.51 -6.41 -11.51
CA ALA A 74 -17.57 -5.54 -11.99
C ALA A 74 -18.57 -5.18 -10.89
N THR A 75 -19.05 -6.16 -10.13
CA THR A 75 -20.03 -5.96 -9.06
C THR A 75 -19.42 -5.19 -7.89
N SER A 76 -18.22 -5.56 -7.47
CA SER A 76 -17.54 -4.91 -6.35
C SER A 76 -17.25 -3.43 -6.63
N HIS A 77 -16.79 -3.11 -7.83
CA HIS A 77 -16.52 -1.72 -8.21
C HIS A 77 -17.79 -0.92 -8.48
N LEU A 78 -18.86 -1.53 -8.96
CA LEU A 78 -20.15 -0.85 -9.12
C LEU A 78 -20.71 -0.42 -7.75
N ILE A 79 -20.78 -1.33 -6.80
CA ILE A 79 -21.30 -1.06 -5.46
C ILE A 79 -20.30 -0.18 -4.67
N GLY A 80 -19.01 -0.47 -4.78
CA GLY A 80 -17.93 0.31 -4.14
C GLY A 80 -17.89 1.76 -4.63
N GLY A 81 -18.10 1.99 -5.94
CA GLY A 81 -18.21 3.34 -6.51
C GLY A 81 -19.42 4.11 -5.95
N ALA A 82 -20.57 3.45 -5.84
CA ALA A 82 -21.75 4.05 -5.19
C ALA A 82 -21.49 4.37 -3.69
N ALA A 83 -20.77 3.50 -2.99
CA ALA A 83 -20.39 3.73 -1.60
C ALA A 83 -19.41 4.92 -1.46
N LEU A 84 -18.47 5.12 -2.39
CA LEU A 84 -17.60 6.31 -2.43
C LEU A 84 -18.40 7.59 -2.65
N ILE A 85 -19.44 7.57 -3.52
CA ILE A 85 -20.36 8.71 -3.66
C ILE A 85 -21.08 8.98 -2.32
N GLY A 86 -21.57 7.93 -1.65
CA GLY A 86 -22.17 8.06 -0.32
C GLY A 86 -21.22 8.74 0.67
N ALA A 87 -19.95 8.30 0.72
CA ALA A 87 -18.93 8.92 1.57
C ALA A 87 -18.67 10.40 1.19
N ALA A 88 -18.66 10.75 -0.11
CA ALA A 88 -18.44 12.12 -0.57
C ALA A 88 -19.52 13.09 -0.11
N PHE A 89 -20.77 12.65 0.01
CA PHE A 89 -21.91 13.52 0.33
C PHE A 89 -22.39 13.44 1.80
N THR A 90 -21.77 12.59 2.62
CA THR A 90 -22.07 12.51 4.05
C THR A 90 -21.12 13.38 4.86
N THR A 91 -21.68 14.16 5.79
CA THR A 91 -20.93 15.05 6.70
C THR A 91 -20.90 14.54 8.15
N SER A 92 -21.74 13.57 8.48
CA SER A 92 -21.79 12.91 9.78
C SER A 92 -20.88 11.68 9.79
N PHE A 93 -20.21 11.42 10.90
CA PHE A 93 -19.21 10.35 10.99
C PHE A 93 -19.76 8.96 10.66
N MET A 94 -20.87 8.56 11.30
CA MET A 94 -21.36 7.19 11.16
C MET A 94 -21.79 6.84 9.71
N PRO A 95 -22.60 7.66 9.00
CA PRO A 95 -22.90 7.40 7.60
C PRO A 95 -21.65 7.44 6.70
N PHE A 96 -20.72 8.38 6.95
CA PHE A 96 -19.44 8.42 6.24
C PHE A 96 -18.67 7.11 6.41
N PHE A 97 -18.48 6.69 7.67
CA PHE A 97 -17.73 5.50 8.00
C PHE A 97 -18.35 4.23 7.42
N LEU A 98 -19.67 4.08 7.48
CA LEU A 98 -20.36 2.91 6.92
C LEU A 98 -20.23 2.85 5.40
N CYS A 99 -20.38 3.97 4.69
CA CYS A 99 -20.15 4.03 3.24
C CYS A 99 -18.68 3.69 2.92
N PHE A 100 -17.73 4.28 3.65
CA PHE A 100 -16.31 4.09 3.41
C PHE A 100 -15.86 2.66 3.77
N LEU A 101 -16.41 2.07 4.83
CA LEU A 101 -16.19 0.66 5.19
C LEU A 101 -16.77 -0.29 4.16
N LEU A 102 -17.97 -0.03 3.66
CA LEU A 102 -18.57 -0.83 2.57
C LEU A 102 -17.70 -0.81 1.32
N TYR A 103 -17.21 0.37 0.93
CA TYR A 103 -16.23 0.47 -0.14
C TYR A 103 -15.00 -0.39 0.14
N GLY A 104 -14.40 -0.30 1.33
CA GLY A 104 -13.21 -1.07 1.67
C GLY A 104 -13.42 -2.58 1.65
N LEU A 105 -14.53 -3.06 2.22
CA LEU A 105 -14.88 -4.49 2.21
C LEU A 105 -15.05 -5.08 0.81
N LEU A 106 -15.49 -4.27 -0.14
CA LEU A 106 -15.63 -4.67 -1.54
C LEU A 106 -14.33 -4.50 -2.33
N TYR A 107 -13.58 -3.43 -2.07
CA TYR A 107 -12.37 -3.07 -2.82
C TYR A 107 -11.14 -3.92 -2.44
N VAL A 108 -10.89 -4.16 -1.14
CA VAL A 108 -9.67 -4.87 -0.72
C VAL A 108 -9.55 -6.27 -1.34
N PRO A 109 -10.61 -7.09 -1.42
CA PRO A 109 -10.52 -8.38 -2.09
C PRO A 109 -10.23 -8.28 -3.59
N THR A 110 -10.64 -7.20 -4.27
CA THR A 110 -10.39 -7.05 -5.71
C THR A 110 -8.91 -6.98 -6.04
N ILE A 111 -8.06 -6.47 -5.13
CA ILE A 111 -6.60 -6.46 -5.31
C ILE A 111 -6.06 -7.88 -5.53
N SER A 112 -6.52 -8.84 -4.72
CA SER A 112 -6.12 -10.25 -4.86
C SER A 112 -6.71 -10.89 -6.12
N VAL A 113 -7.97 -10.61 -6.42
CA VAL A 113 -8.66 -11.13 -7.62
C VAL A 113 -8.00 -10.61 -8.89
N ASN A 114 -7.59 -9.34 -8.95
CA ASN A 114 -6.86 -8.76 -10.07
C ASN A 114 -5.54 -9.48 -10.33
N ASN A 115 -4.78 -9.76 -9.27
CA ASN A 115 -3.55 -10.54 -9.39
C ASN A 115 -3.84 -11.97 -9.91
N ALA A 116 -4.84 -12.64 -9.36
CA ALA A 116 -5.22 -14.00 -9.78
C ALA A 116 -5.69 -14.03 -11.25
N LEU A 117 -6.49 -13.05 -11.68
CA LEU A 117 -6.94 -12.89 -13.05
C LEU A 117 -5.77 -12.64 -14.00
N ALA A 118 -4.81 -11.80 -13.60
CA ALA A 118 -3.59 -11.55 -14.37
C ALA A 118 -2.76 -12.84 -14.53
N PHE A 119 -2.50 -13.56 -13.45
CA PHE A 119 -1.76 -14.83 -13.51
C PHE A 119 -2.45 -15.90 -14.37
N ALA A 120 -3.77 -15.98 -14.32
CA ALA A 120 -4.53 -16.97 -15.09
C ALA A 120 -4.52 -16.71 -16.61
N ASN A 121 -4.36 -15.44 -17.03
CA ASN A 121 -4.50 -15.02 -18.42
C ASN A 121 -3.20 -14.59 -19.09
N LEU A 122 -2.08 -14.53 -18.38
CA LEU A 122 -0.75 -14.31 -18.93
C LEU A 122 -0.15 -15.64 -19.42
N LYS A 123 0.42 -15.68 -20.63
CA LYS A 123 1.10 -16.87 -21.17
C LYS A 123 2.40 -17.18 -20.43
N ASP A 124 3.14 -16.14 -20.07
CA ASP A 124 4.37 -16.22 -19.28
C ASP A 124 4.27 -15.23 -18.11
N PRO A 125 3.65 -15.65 -17.00
CA PRO A 125 3.50 -14.78 -15.83
C PRO A 125 4.83 -14.30 -15.26
N ALA A 126 5.88 -15.13 -15.29
CA ALA A 126 7.19 -14.77 -14.77
C ALA A 126 7.80 -13.57 -15.51
N ARG A 127 7.58 -13.49 -16.82
CA ARG A 127 8.06 -12.41 -17.67
C ARG A 127 7.15 -11.18 -17.70
N ASP A 128 5.83 -11.39 -17.77
CA ASP A 128 4.88 -10.35 -18.15
C ASP A 128 4.15 -9.73 -16.97
N PHE A 129 4.09 -10.41 -15.80
CA PHE A 129 3.36 -9.91 -14.62
C PHE A 129 3.95 -8.61 -14.08
N GLY A 130 5.27 -8.46 -14.08
CA GLY A 130 5.92 -7.21 -13.63
C GLY A 130 5.43 -5.98 -14.42
N PHE A 131 5.30 -6.10 -15.74
CA PHE A 131 4.74 -5.04 -16.58
C PHE A 131 3.27 -4.75 -16.22
N VAL A 132 2.45 -5.78 -16.05
CA VAL A 132 1.03 -5.62 -15.68
C VAL A 132 0.91 -4.95 -14.30
N ARG A 133 1.70 -5.40 -13.33
CA ARG A 133 1.69 -4.86 -11.96
C ARG A 133 2.17 -3.42 -11.87
N MET A 134 3.11 -3.01 -12.72
CA MET A 134 3.57 -1.61 -12.83
C MET A 134 2.41 -0.66 -13.18
N GLY A 135 1.38 -1.15 -13.88
CA GLY A 135 0.14 -0.39 -14.12
C GLY A 135 -0.45 0.19 -12.84
N GLY A 136 -0.37 -0.53 -11.72
CA GLY A 136 -0.84 -0.02 -10.43
C GLY A 136 -0.12 1.25 -9.98
N THR A 137 1.21 1.26 -10.01
CA THR A 137 2.01 2.45 -9.65
C THR A 137 1.71 3.62 -10.60
N ILE A 138 1.55 3.35 -11.89
CA ILE A 138 1.15 4.36 -12.89
C ILE A 138 -0.24 4.90 -12.58
N GLY A 139 -1.21 4.06 -12.21
CA GLY A 139 -2.55 4.46 -11.81
C GLY A 139 -2.56 5.43 -10.63
N TRP A 140 -1.76 5.14 -9.61
CA TRP A 140 -1.57 6.03 -8.46
C TRP A 140 -1.02 7.40 -8.86
N ILE A 141 -0.02 7.43 -9.75
CA ILE A 141 0.56 8.67 -10.24
C ILE A 141 -0.47 9.46 -11.05
N VAL A 142 -1.08 8.82 -12.04
CA VAL A 142 -1.97 9.49 -13.01
C VAL A 142 -3.19 10.10 -12.33
N VAL A 143 -3.79 9.43 -11.33
CA VAL A 143 -4.99 9.93 -10.65
C VAL A 143 -4.72 11.20 -9.82
N SER A 144 -3.50 11.41 -9.36
CA SER A 144 -3.13 12.57 -8.55
C SER A 144 -3.13 13.88 -9.36
N TRP A 145 -2.94 13.82 -10.67
CA TRP A 145 -2.85 15.02 -11.52
C TRP A 145 -4.19 15.71 -11.78
N PRO A 146 -5.32 15.03 -12.06
CA PRO A 146 -6.61 15.70 -12.14
C PRO A 146 -6.99 16.48 -10.88
N LEU A 147 -6.54 16.04 -9.69
CA LEU A 147 -6.82 16.72 -8.43
C LEU A 147 -6.21 18.12 -8.38
N ILE A 148 -5.13 18.41 -9.13
CA ILE A 148 -4.54 19.74 -9.23
C ILE A 148 -5.56 20.76 -9.76
N PHE A 149 -6.43 20.34 -10.68
CA PHE A 149 -7.43 21.18 -11.33
C PHE A 149 -8.77 21.19 -10.62
N LEU A 150 -9.08 20.14 -9.87
CA LEU A 150 -10.36 19.95 -9.16
C LEU A 150 -10.35 20.53 -7.75
N LEU A 151 -9.16 20.62 -7.14
CA LEU A 151 -8.95 21.20 -5.81
C LEU A 151 -8.41 22.61 -5.92
N GLY A 152 -8.81 23.49 -5.01
CA GLY A 152 -8.25 24.82 -4.87
C GLY A 152 -6.91 24.82 -4.12
N ALA A 153 -6.17 25.93 -4.16
CA ALA A 153 -4.96 26.12 -3.36
C ALA A 153 -5.24 26.07 -1.84
N LYS A 154 -6.46 26.49 -1.44
CA LYS A 154 -7.03 26.34 -0.11
C LYS A 154 -8.42 25.75 -0.32
N SER A 155 -8.50 24.43 -0.27
CA SER A 155 -9.73 23.71 -0.56
C SER A 155 -10.72 23.81 0.61
N THR A 156 -11.99 23.97 0.26
CA THR A 156 -13.12 23.79 1.16
C THR A 156 -13.45 22.28 1.30
N ALA A 157 -14.21 21.92 2.34
CA ALA A 157 -14.70 20.55 2.48
C ALA A 157 -15.54 20.10 1.26
N GLN A 158 -16.23 21.02 0.60
CA GLN A 158 -17.00 20.74 -0.60
C GLN A 158 -16.12 20.42 -1.81
N GLU A 159 -15.01 21.14 -2.00
CA GLU A 159 -14.04 20.84 -3.06
C GLU A 159 -13.30 19.54 -2.77
N MET A 160 -12.93 19.27 -1.52
CA MET A 160 -12.25 18.03 -1.13
C MET A 160 -13.06 16.75 -1.40
N ARG A 161 -14.39 16.82 -1.61
CA ARG A 161 -15.21 15.66 -2.05
C ARG A 161 -14.71 15.06 -3.36
N TRP A 162 -14.03 15.83 -4.20
CA TRP A 162 -13.49 15.34 -5.46
C TRP A 162 -12.51 14.18 -5.28
N ILE A 163 -11.85 14.02 -4.12
CA ILE A 163 -11.01 12.86 -3.86
C ILE A 163 -11.79 11.54 -3.93
N PHE A 164 -13.05 11.53 -3.46
CA PHE A 164 -13.92 10.36 -3.53
C PHE A 164 -14.69 10.29 -4.87
N LEU A 165 -15.10 11.42 -5.43
CA LEU A 165 -15.84 11.45 -6.69
C LEU A 165 -14.98 10.95 -7.85
N VAL A 166 -13.71 11.34 -7.92
CA VAL A 166 -12.75 10.82 -8.90
C VAL A 166 -12.60 9.31 -8.72
N GLY A 167 -12.41 8.82 -7.49
CA GLY A 167 -12.36 7.40 -7.21
C GLY A 167 -13.62 6.65 -7.61
N ALA A 168 -14.81 7.23 -7.38
CA ALA A 168 -16.09 6.65 -7.78
C ALA A 168 -16.24 6.57 -9.30
N ILE A 169 -15.89 7.63 -10.04
CA ILE A 169 -15.92 7.64 -11.50
C ILE A 169 -15.02 6.52 -12.05
N ILE A 170 -13.78 6.43 -11.55
CA ILE A 170 -12.83 5.39 -11.98
C ILE A 170 -13.36 4.00 -11.61
N SER A 171 -14.01 3.86 -10.45
CA SER A 171 -14.62 2.60 -10.01
C SER A 171 -15.74 2.15 -10.96
N PHE A 172 -16.60 3.04 -11.41
CA PHE A 172 -17.62 2.72 -12.42
C PHE A 172 -17.01 2.40 -13.79
N VAL A 173 -15.97 3.11 -14.20
CA VAL A 173 -15.23 2.79 -15.43
C VAL A 173 -14.63 1.40 -15.33
N LEU A 174 -14.00 1.06 -14.20
CA LEU A 174 -13.43 -0.27 -13.97
C LEU A 174 -14.53 -1.35 -13.91
N ALA A 175 -15.68 -1.07 -13.30
CA ALA A 175 -16.81 -2.00 -13.29
C ALA A 175 -17.23 -2.38 -14.71
N GLY A 176 -17.44 -1.40 -15.59
CA GLY A 176 -17.76 -1.64 -17.00
C GLY A 176 -16.63 -2.31 -17.76
N PHE A 177 -15.39 -1.85 -17.54
CA PHE A 177 -14.20 -2.42 -18.19
C PHE A 177 -13.96 -3.89 -17.80
N SER A 178 -14.24 -4.26 -16.55
CA SER A 178 -14.09 -5.62 -16.04
C SER A 178 -14.90 -6.64 -16.86
N LEU A 179 -16.06 -6.27 -17.39
CA LEU A 179 -16.88 -7.13 -18.24
C LEU A 179 -16.22 -7.43 -19.61
N THR A 180 -15.18 -6.67 -20.00
CA THR A 180 -14.40 -6.91 -21.22
C THR A 180 -13.16 -7.76 -21.00
N LEU A 181 -12.86 -8.11 -19.75
CA LEU A 181 -11.71 -8.94 -19.38
C LEU A 181 -11.95 -10.41 -19.78
N PRO A 182 -10.90 -11.21 -19.92
CA PRO A 182 -11.04 -12.63 -20.21
C PRO A 182 -11.86 -13.34 -19.14
N HIS A 183 -12.77 -14.22 -19.56
CA HIS A 183 -13.54 -15.04 -18.63
C HIS A 183 -12.62 -15.93 -17.81
N THR A 184 -12.65 -15.75 -16.50
CA THR A 184 -11.84 -16.49 -15.54
C THR A 184 -12.78 -17.15 -14.54
N PRO A 185 -13.10 -18.45 -14.75
CA PRO A 185 -14.11 -19.14 -13.97
C PRO A 185 -13.67 -19.35 -12.51
N PRO A 186 -14.64 -19.54 -11.58
CA PRO A 186 -14.35 -19.79 -10.18
C PRO A 186 -13.57 -21.11 -10.00
N ARG A 187 -12.59 -21.11 -9.12
CA ARG A 187 -11.77 -22.28 -8.76
C ARG A 187 -12.51 -23.15 -7.75
N ARG A 188 -13.35 -24.06 -8.23
CA ARG A 188 -14.14 -24.99 -7.37
C ARG A 188 -13.33 -26.13 -6.80
N ASP A 189 -12.21 -26.50 -7.42
CA ASP A 189 -11.44 -27.73 -7.13
C ASP A 189 -10.28 -27.55 -6.16
N VAL A 190 -10.16 -26.41 -5.50
CA VAL A 190 -9.16 -26.23 -4.44
C VAL A 190 -9.67 -26.93 -3.17
N GLN A 191 -9.64 -28.27 -3.21
CA GLN A 191 -9.73 -29.09 -2.01
C GLN A 191 -8.48 -28.82 -1.17
N GLY A 192 -8.69 -28.32 0.05
CA GLY A 192 -7.64 -28.33 1.06
C GLY A 192 -6.65 -27.17 1.02
N LEU A 193 -7.10 -25.92 0.76
CA LEU A 193 -6.42 -24.83 1.43
C LEU A 193 -6.58 -25.08 2.92
N ASP A 194 -5.51 -25.56 3.52
CA ASP A 194 -5.40 -25.83 4.94
C ASP A 194 -5.97 -24.59 5.68
N LYS A 195 -7.15 -24.71 6.27
CA LYS A 195 -7.78 -23.59 7.02
C LYS A 195 -6.83 -23.01 8.07
N LEU A 196 -5.77 -23.75 8.37
CA LEU A 196 -4.73 -23.46 9.34
C LEU A 196 -3.35 -23.22 8.69
N ALA A 197 -3.27 -22.95 7.38
CA ALA A 197 -2.00 -22.69 6.69
C ALA A 197 -1.25 -21.50 7.33
N TRP A 198 -1.95 -20.49 7.83
CA TRP A 198 -1.37 -19.40 8.59
C TRP A 198 -0.71 -19.86 9.91
N LEU A 199 -1.24 -20.89 10.58
CA LEU A 199 -0.60 -21.48 11.77
C LEU A 199 0.73 -22.17 11.42
N LYS A 200 0.84 -22.75 10.23
CA LYS A 200 2.11 -23.31 9.75
C LYS A 200 3.12 -22.18 9.51
N ALA A 201 2.68 -21.06 8.93
CA ALA A 201 3.51 -19.88 8.75
C ALA A 201 3.96 -19.28 10.11
N VAL A 202 3.09 -19.21 11.11
CA VAL A 202 3.44 -18.78 12.47
C VAL A 202 4.51 -19.68 13.11
N LYS A 203 4.49 -21.01 12.86
CA LYS A 203 5.55 -21.89 13.35
C LYS A 203 6.94 -21.53 12.84
N LEU A 204 7.05 -20.85 11.68
CA LEU A 204 8.33 -20.40 11.14
C LEU A 204 8.96 -19.26 11.97
N LEU A 205 8.18 -18.55 12.79
CA LEU A 205 8.71 -17.54 13.72
C LEU A 205 9.65 -18.14 14.77
N ARG A 206 9.68 -19.47 14.94
CA ARG A 206 10.67 -20.15 15.75
C ARG A 206 12.09 -20.07 15.17
N ARG A 207 12.24 -19.77 13.88
CA ARG A 207 13.54 -19.53 13.25
C ARG A 207 13.97 -18.09 13.54
N PRO A 208 15.14 -17.85 14.17
CA PRO A 208 15.53 -16.51 14.63
C PRO A 208 15.50 -15.45 13.53
N TYR A 209 16.01 -15.75 12.33
CA TYR A 209 16.03 -14.78 11.23
C TYR A 209 14.62 -14.44 10.72
N VAL A 210 13.65 -15.39 10.77
CA VAL A 210 12.25 -15.13 10.40
C VAL A 210 11.58 -14.24 11.44
N PHE A 211 11.84 -14.50 12.72
CA PHE A 211 11.30 -13.69 13.81
C PHE A 211 11.80 -12.24 13.72
N VAL A 212 13.11 -12.06 13.51
CA VAL A 212 13.69 -10.71 13.31
C VAL A 212 13.03 -10.02 12.13
N LEU A 213 12.91 -10.73 11.00
CA LEU A 213 12.29 -10.16 9.81
C LEU A 213 10.80 -9.81 10.04
N PHE A 214 10.07 -10.63 10.80
CA PHE A 214 8.69 -10.38 11.18
C PHE A 214 8.54 -9.09 12.01
N VAL A 215 9.36 -8.94 13.06
CA VAL A 215 9.33 -7.75 13.92
C VAL A 215 9.73 -6.50 13.14
N VAL A 216 10.80 -6.59 12.37
CA VAL A 216 11.25 -5.47 11.52
C VAL A 216 10.20 -5.09 10.48
N THR A 217 9.52 -6.07 9.86
CA THR A 217 8.42 -5.79 8.92
C THR A 217 7.26 -5.08 9.62
N LEU A 218 6.91 -5.47 10.85
CA LEU A 218 5.87 -4.79 11.61
C LEU A 218 6.24 -3.32 11.89
N ILE A 219 7.48 -3.09 12.33
CA ILE A 219 7.99 -1.73 12.58
C ILE A 219 7.97 -0.92 11.28
N ASP A 220 8.58 -1.44 10.21
CA ASP A 220 8.73 -0.71 8.96
C ASP A 220 7.40 -0.46 8.25
N SER A 221 6.46 -1.42 8.31
CA SER A 221 5.10 -1.22 7.79
C SER A 221 4.32 -0.17 8.59
N THR A 222 4.52 -0.09 9.90
CA THR A 222 3.95 0.97 10.74
C THR A 222 4.51 2.34 10.34
N ILE A 223 5.81 2.44 10.14
CA ILE A 223 6.49 3.67 9.67
C ILE A 223 5.97 4.07 8.28
N HIS A 224 5.94 3.12 7.36
CA HIS A 224 5.50 3.35 5.98
C HIS A 224 4.05 3.84 5.90
N ASN A 225 3.14 3.20 6.62
CA ASN A 225 1.74 3.63 6.66
C ASN A 225 1.57 4.94 7.43
N GLY A 226 2.37 5.19 8.48
CA GLY A 226 2.42 6.45 9.21
C GLY A 226 2.75 7.66 8.32
N TYR A 227 3.56 7.46 7.28
CA TYR A 227 3.79 8.49 6.28
C TYR A 227 2.47 9.01 5.69
N PHE A 228 1.57 8.14 5.25
CA PHE A 228 0.29 8.55 4.65
C PHE A 228 -0.66 9.23 5.65
N VAL A 229 -0.55 8.90 6.93
CA VAL A 229 -1.33 9.56 7.99
C VAL A 229 -0.87 11.01 8.20
N LEU A 230 0.43 11.27 8.08
CA LEU A 230 1.05 12.53 8.50
C LEU A 230 1.36 13.48 7.35
N ILE A 231 1.70 12.95 6.16
CA ILE A 231 2.31 13.75 5.09
C ILE A 231 1.38 14.83 4.56
N GLY A 232 0.08 14.56 4.43
CA GLY A 232 -0.88 15.54 3.93
C GLY A 232 -0.93 16.80 4.80
N GLY A 233 -1.08 16.63 6.12
CA GLY A 233 -1.07 17.74 7.08
C GLY A 233 0.29 18.44 7.17
N PHE A 234 1.38 17.68 7.13
CA PHE A 234 2.73 18.23 7.12
C PHE A 234 3.01 19.14 5.91
N LEU A 235 2.66 18.69 4.71
CA LEU A 235 2.85 19.51 3.51
C LEU A 235 1.96 20.75 3.55
N LYS A 236 0.73 20.64 4.08
CA LYS A 236 -0.22 21.74 4.17
C LYS A 236 0.19 22.78 5.21
N ASP A 237 0.38 22.35 6.45
CA ASP A 237 0.45 23.27 7.60
C ASP A 237 1.84 23.91 7.76
N PRO A 238 2.94 23.20 8.10
CA PRO A 238 4.24 23.84 8.28
C PRO A 238 4.89 24.21 6.95
N ILE A 239 4.78 23.37 5.91
CA ILE A 239 5.47 23.59 4.63
C ILE A 239 4.72 24.57 3.72
N LYS A 240 3.42 24.83 3.98
CA LYS A 240 2.57 25.76 3.22
C LYS A 240 2.40 25.38 1.75
N MET A 241 2.37 24.07 1.45
CA MET A 241 2.03 23.63 0.10
C MET A 241 0.54 23.85 -0.19
N PRO A 242 0.17 24.28 -1.40
CA PRO A 242 -1.22 24.37 -1.81
C PRO A 242 -1.89 22.99 -1.79
N ASP A 243 -3.14 22.90 -1.32
CA ASP A 243 -3.87 21.64 -1.15
C ASP A 243 -3.93 20.81 -2.44
N ASN A 244 -4.10 21.46 -3.58
CA ASN A 244 -4.17 20.82 -4.89
C ASN A 244 -2.85 20.19 -5.35
N TRP A 245 -1.69 20.60 -4.82
CA TRP A 245 -0.39 20.02 -5.19
C TRP A 245 0.05 18.86 -4.30
N ILE A 246 -0.56 18.69 -3.11
CA ILE A 246 -0.12 17.70 -2.10
C ILE A 246 -0.10 16.29 -2.68
N ALA A 247 -1.17 15.86 -3.35
CA ALA A 247 -1.23 14.53 -3.94
C ALA A 247 -0.18 14.35 -5.05
N ALA A 248 -0.01 15.34 -5.92
CA ALA A 248 0.96 15.28 -7.02
C ALA A 248 2.42 15.23 -6.52
N ILE A 249 2.76 16.00 -5.49
CA ILE A 249 4.12 16.01 -4.90
C ILE A 249 4.45 14.62 -4.32
N THR A 250 3.51 13.97 -3.68
CA THR A 250 3.76 12.63 -3.14
C THR A 250 4.04 11.58 -4.23
N THR A 251 3.59 11.80 -5.49
CA THR A 251 3.87 10.88 -6.60
C THR A 251 5.32 10.82 -7.03
N ILE A 252 6.15 11.78 -6.62
CA ILE A 252 7.61 11.73 -6.83
C ILE A 252 8.20 10.45 -6.24
N GLY A 253 7.69 10.04 -5.07
CA GLY A 253 8.07 8.79 -4.44
C GLY A 253 7.72 7.56 -5.27
N GLN A 254 6.55 7.54 -5.92
CA GLN A 254 6.12 6.43 -6.78
C GLN A 254 6.92 6.38 -8.10
N VAL A 255 7.28 7.54 -8.66
CA VAL A 255 8.19 7.58 -9.82
C VAL A 255 9.56 7.01 -9.44
N ALA A 256 10.10 7.40 -8.30
CA ALA A 256 11.34 6.85 -7.78
C ALA A 256 11.24 5.34 -7.49
N GLU A 257 10.08 4.85 -7.05
CA GLU A 257 9.80 3.43 -6.83
C GLU A 257 9.96 2.63 -8.14
N ILE A 258 9.39 3.11 -9.25
CA ILE A 258 9.54 2.45 -10.55
C ILE A 258 11.03 2.30 -10.92
N VAL A 259 11.81 3.38 -10.79
CA VAL A 259 13.25 3.36 -11.09
C VAL A 259 14.00 2.41 -10.16
N THR A 260 13.72 2.47 -8.87
CA THR A 260 14.39 1.63 -7.85
C THR A 260 14.03 0.15 -8.04
N MET A 261 12.79 -0.17 -8.43
CA MET A 261 12.37 -1.54 -8.75
C MET A 261 13.13 -2.11 -9.95
N LEU A 262 13.39 -1.31 -10.99
CA LEU A 262 14.21 -1.73 -12.13
C LEU A 262 15.65 -2.05 -11.72
N MET A 263 16.18 -1.38 -10.71
CA MET A 263 17.53 -1.60 -10.20
C MET A 263 17.61 -2.74 -9.17
N LEU A 264 16.49 -3.12 -8.54
CA LEU A 264 16.44 -4.03 -7.39
C LEU A 264 17.18 -5.35 -7.64
N GLY A 265 16.94 -6.01 -8.76
CA GLY A 265 17.59 -7.28 -9.07
C GLY A 265 19.13 -7.19 -9.11
N SER A 266 19.66 -6.11 -9.70
CA SER A 266 21.10 -5.86 -9.77
C SER A 266 21.70 -5.54 -8.40
N VAL A 267 20.99 -4.73 -7.60
CA VAL A 267 21.41 -4.38 -6.24
C VAL A 267 21.42 -5.63 -5.37
N LEU A 268 20.35 -6.42 -5.40
CA LEU A 268 20.22 -7.64 -4.62
C LEU A 268 21.31 -8.67 -4.94
N LYS A 269 21.65 -8.86 -6.22
CA LYS A 269 22.79 -9.72 -6.64
C LYS A 269 24.13 -9.21 -6.11
N LYS A 270 24.33 -7.88 -6.03
CA LYS A 270 25.61 -7.27 -5.65
C LYS A 270 25.84 -7.26 -4.14
N ILE A 271 24.83 -6.89 -3.33
CA ILE A 271 24.97 -6.66 -1.89
C ILE A 271 24.15 -7.62 -1.01
N GLY A 272 23.29 -8.46 -1.62
CA GLY A 272 22.50 -9.48 -0.94
C GLY A 272 21.32 -8.93 -0.13
N TRP A 273 20.57 -9.85 0.47
CA TRP A 273 19.30 -9.57 1.19
C TRP A 273 19.43 -8.53 2.30
N LYS A 274 20.39 -8.77 3.18
CA LYS A 274 20.56 -7.98 4.41
C LYS A 274 20.81 -6.51 4.10
N TRP A 275 21.80 -6.22 3.28
CA TRP A 275 22.19 -4.84 2.97
C TRP A 275 21.16 -4.12 2.12
N THR A 276 20.48 -4.82 1.20
CA THR A 276 19.39 -4.23 0.43
C THR A 276 18.26 -3.77 1.36
N MET A 277 17.82 -4.62 2.30
CA MET A 277 16.79 -4.26 3.27
C MET A 277 17.23 -3.13 4.21
N ILE A 278 18.49 -3.13 4.67
CA ILE A 278 19.04 -2.05 5.53
C ILE A 278 18.99 -0.71 4.80
N ILE A 279 19.37 -0.65 3.51
CA ILE A 279 19.32 0.57 2.70
C ILE A 279 17.86 1.05 2.54
N GLY A 280 16.91 0.13 2.37
CA GLY A 280 15.49 0.47 2.36
C GLY A 280 15.04 1.18 3.63
N ILE A 281 15.35 0.62 4.80
CA ILE A 281 14.98 1.21 6.10
C ILE A 281 15.76 2.51 6.38
N LEU A 282 17.05 2.59 5.98
CA LEU A 282 17.82 3.82 6.07
C LEU A 282 17.15 4.96 5.28
N GLY A 283 16.55 4.66 4.13
CA GLY A 283 15.75 5.63 3.38
C GLY A 283 14.59 6.20 4.22
N HIS A 284 13.89 5.37 5.01
CA HIS A 284 12.86 5.84 5.96
C HIS A 284 13.47 6.75 7.04
N ALA A 285 14.54 6.30 7.69
CA ALA A 285 15.22 7.08 8.75
C ALA A 285 15.63 8.47 8.24
N LEU A 286 16.30 8.53 7.08
CA LEU A 286 16.74 9.80 6.49
C LEU A 286 15.57 10.70 6.09
N ARG A 287 14.53 10.14 5.46
CA ARG A 287 13.35 10.91 5.03
C ARG A 287 12.63 11.54 6.21
N PHE A 288 12.34 10.76 7.24
CA PHE A 288 11.65 11.27 8.43
C PHE A 288 12.51 12.20 9.26
N ALA A 289 13.84 11.99 9.33
CA ALA A 289 14.75 12.94 9.93
C ALA A 289 14.71 14.29 9.20
N VAL A 290 14.70 14.29 7.86
CA VAL A 290 14.55 15.53 7.10
C VAL A 290 13.21 16.21 7.43
N PHE A 291 12.10 15.48 7.50
CA PHE A 291 10.80 16.05 7.89
C PHE A 291 10.79 16.62 9.30
N ALA A 292 11.51 15.98 10.25
CA ALA A 292 11.60 16.44 11.63
C ALA A 292 12.40 17.75 11.76
N PHE A 293 13.53 17.86 11.06
CA PHE A 293 14.45 18.97 11.27
C PHE A 293 14.26 20.15 10.29
N PHE A 294 13.50 19.94 9.18
CA PHE A 294 13.29 20.93 8.14
C PHE A 294 11.79 21.19 7.91
N ASP A 295 11.05 21.46 8.97
CA ASP A 295 9.59 21.62 9.02
C ASP A 295 9.13 23.07 8.78
N LYS A 296 9.82 23.83 7.91
CA LYS A 296 9.49 25.23 7.60
C LYS A 296 9.31 25.47 6.10
N PRO A 297 8.55 26.52 5.71
CA PRO A 297 8.26 26.81 4.30
C PRO A 297 9.51 27.03 3.43
N GLU A 298 10.59 27.55 4.00
CA GLU A 298 11.86 27.80 3.29
C GLU A 298 12.51 26.52 2.76
N TYR A 299 12.15 25.34 3.33
CA TYR A 299 12.69 24.02 2.95
C TYR A 299 11.82 23.27 1.95
N GLN A 300 10.82 23.90 1.31
CA GLN A 300 9.92 23.25 0.35
C GLN A 300 10.67 22.40 -0.68
N ALA A 301 11.71 22.95 -1.30
CA ALA A 301 12.48 22.23 -2.31
C ALA A 301 13.15 20.97 -1.77
N LEU A 302 13.70 21.01 -0.54
CA LEU A 302 14.28 19.84 0.12
C LEU A 302 13.21 18.79 0.45
N ILE A 303 12.05 19.22 0.96
CA ILE A 303 10.92 18.35 1.29
C ILE A 303 10.36 17.64 0.05
N ILE A 304 10.32 18.34 -1.11
CA ILE A 304 9.95 17.75 -2.39
C ILE A 304 11.00 16.75 -2.85
N ALA A 305 12.28 17.12 -2.81
CA ALA A 305 13.37 16.26 -3.27
C ALA A 305 13.48 14.96 -2.46
N VAL A 306 13.29 15.02 -1.14
CA VAL A 306 13.42 13.86 -0.26
C VAL A 306 12.29 12.82 -0.45
N GLN A 307 11.19 13.17 -1.16
CA GLN A 307 10.16 12.20 -1.52
C GLN A 307 10.71 11.04 -2.36
N VAL A 308 11.80 11.23 -3.09
CA VAL A 308 12.50 10.17 -3.85
C VAL A 308 12.87 8.98 -2.96
N LEU A 309 13.20 9.21 -1.69
CA LEU A 309 13.54 8.15 -0.75
C LEU A 309 12.37 7.16 -0.51
N HIS A 310 11.12 7.58 -0.73
CA HIS A 310 9.97 6.68 -0.60
C HIS A 310 10.06 5.46 -1.52
N GLY A 311 10.46 5.67 -2.76
CA GLY A 311 10.64 4.57 -3.71
C GLY A 311 11.76 3.60 -3.30
N ILE A 312 12.87 4.14 -2.75
CA ILE A 312 13.96 3.33 -2.21
C ILE A 312 13.48 2.47 -1.04
N CYS A 313 12.73 3.07 -0.10
CA CYS A 313 12.18 2.34 1.05
C CYS A 313 11.30 1.17 0.61
N TYR A 314 10.36 1.40 -0.30
CA TYR A 314 9.42 0.39 -0.75
C TYR A 314 10.13 -0.74 -1.50
N ALA A 315 10.92 -0.41 -2.51
CA ALA A 315 11.57 -1.42 -3.35
C ALA A 315 12.62 -2.24 -2.57
N PHE A 316 13.48 -1.57 -1.80
CA PHE A 316 14.59 -2.26 -1.15
C PHE A 316 14.21 -2.96 0.16
N PHE A 317 13.08 -2.60 0.78
CA PHE A 317 12.59 -3.37 1.92
C PHE A 317 11.42 -4.28 1.53
N PHE A 318 10.24 -3.75 1.18
CA PHE A 318 9.05 -4.58 0.98
C PHE A 318 9.12 -5.50 -0.23
N ALA A 319 9.57 -5.02 -1.40
CA ALA A 319 9.71 -5.91 -2.54
C ALA A 319 10.80 -6.97 -2.31
N THR A 320 11.92 -6.60 -1.67
CA THR A 320 12.96 -7.54 -1.26
C THR A 320 12.44 -8.59 -0.29
N LEU A 321 11.60 -8.20 0.68
CA LEU A 321 10.94 -9.11 1.61
C LEU A 321 10.14 -10.19 0.88
N TYR A 322 9.30 -9.81 -0.09
CA TYR A 322 8.48 -10.77 -0.85
C TYR A 322 9.34 -11.70 -1.70
N ILE A 323 10.39 -11.19 -2.33
CA ILE A 323 11.34 -12.02 -3.10
C ILE A 323 12.09 -12.96 -2.17
N PHE A 324 12.51 -12.50 -0.99
CA PHE A 324 13.15 -13.34 0.03
C PHE A 324 12.25 -14.47 0.51
N VAL A 325 10.99 -14.18 0.80
CA VAL A 325 10.01 -15.20 1.21
C VAL A 325 9.82 -16.24 0.10
N ASP A 326 9.75 -15.80 -1.16
CA ASP A 326 9.63 -16.70 -2.30
C ASP A 326 10.86 -17.58 -2.49
N ALA A 327 12.06 -17.05 -2.31
CA ALA A 327 13.31 -17.76 -2.52
C ALA A 327 13.67 -18.74 -1.38
N VAL A 328 13.37 -18.37 -0.12
CA VAL A 328 13.91 -19.08 1.07
C VAL A 328 12.90 -20.03 1.71
N PHE A 329 11.59 -19.77 1.54
CA PHE A 329 10.58 -20.58 2.21
C PHE A 329 10.20 -21.80 1.37
N PRO A 330 9.96 -22.99 1.99
CA PRO A 330 9.49 -24.18 1.31
C PRO A 330 8.20 -23.92 0.50
N LYS A 331 8.06 -24.58 -0.65
CA LYS A 331 6.96 -24.36 -1.60
C LYS A 331 5.56 -24.54 -0.98
N ASP A 332 5.41 -25.50 -0.07
CA ASP A 332 4.15 -25.85 0.61
C ASP A 332 3.65 -24.78 1.59
N ILE A 333 4.55 -23.93 2.12
CA ILE A 333 4.20 -22.90 3.11
C ILE A 333 4.46 -21.47 2.60
N ARG A 334 5.02 -21.32 1.41
CA ARG A 334 5.42 -20.03 0.82
C ARG A 334 4.25 -19.05 0.72
N THR A 335 3.13 -19.48 0.17
CA THR A 335 1.92 -18.65 0.05
C THR A 335 1.39 -18.21 1.41
N SER A 336 1.43 -19.10 2.40
CA SER A 336 1.01 -18.78 3.77
C SER A 336 1.95 -17.80 4.45
N ALA A 337 3.27 -17.93 4.19
CA ALA A 337 4.26 -16.99 4.69
C ALA A 337 4.09 -15.61 4.05
N GLN A 338 3.87 -15.53 2.74
CA GLN A 338 3.53 -14.26 2.08
C GLN A 338 2.26 -13.64 2.66
N GLY A 339 1.22 -14.45 2.91
CA GLY A 339 -0.01 -14.00 3.56
C GLY A 339 0.23 -13.43 4.96
N LEU A 340 1.12 -14.06 5.76
CA LEU A 340 1.49 -13.56 7.09
C LEU A 340 2.18 -12.18 7.01
N PHE A 341 3.12 -12.00 6.09
CA PHE A 341 3.78 -10.70 5.90
C PHE A 341 2.84 -9.66 5.31
N ASN A 342 1.94 -10.03 4.39
CA ASN A 342 0.89 -9.15 3.88
C ASN A 342 -0.04 -8.65 5.01
N LEU A 343 -0.39 -9.53 5.96
CA LEU A 343 -1.18 -9.14 7.12
C LEU A 343 -0.46 -8.07 7.96
N LEU A 344 0.86 -8.13 8.09
CA LEU A 344 1.63 -7.08 8.76
C LEU A 344 1.62 -5.78 7.96
N VAL A 345 1.84 -5.85 6.64
CA VAL A 345 2.02 -4.65 5.81
C VAL A 345 0.69 -3.92 5.59
N LEU A 346 -0.36 -4.64 5.22
CA LEU A 346 -1.65 -4.06 4.83
C LEU A 346 -2.71 -4.07 5.95
N GLY A 347 -2.48 -4.84 7.02
CA GLY A 347 -3.42 -4.98 8.13
C GLY A 347 -2.87 -4.35 9.42
N VAL A 348 -2.06 -5.11 10.16
CA VAL A 348 -1.64 -4.75 11.52
C VAL A 348 -0.80 -3.47 11.54
N GLY A 349 0.19 -3.34 10.64
CA GLY A 349 1.02 -2.14 10.55
C GLY A 349 0.21 -0.88 10.22
N LEU A 350 -0.73 -0.99 9.29
CA LEU A 350 -1.65 0.09 8.95
C LEU A 350 -2.55 0.49 10.15
N LEU A 351 -3.09 -0.52 10.85
CA LEU A 351 -3.92 -0.28 12.05
C LEU A 351 -3.13 0.46 13.12
N ILE A 352 -1.93 -0.04 13.45
CA ILE A 352 -1.04 0.59 14.44
C ILE A 352 -0.70 2.01 13.99
N ALA A 353 -0.34 2.21 12.72
CA ALA A 353 0.02 3.53 12.19
C ALA A 353 -1.11 4.55 12.39
N ASN A 354 -2.34 4.20 12.00
CA ASN A 354 -3.49 5.11 12.13
C ASN A 354 -3.79 5.48 13.59
N PHE A 355 -3.83 4.50 14.48
CA PHE A 355 -4.16 4.78 15.89
C PHE A 355 -2.98 5.43 16.62
N TRP A 356 -1.76 4.96 16.42
CA TRP A 356 -0.62 5.48 17.16
C TRP A 356 -0.21 6.86 16.67
N PHE A 357 0.08 7.04 15.38
CA PHE A 357 0.47 8.36 14.87
C PHE A 357 -0.69 9.38 14.94
N GLY A 358 -1.94 8.93 14.75
CA GLY A 358 -3.10 9.79 14.96
C GLY A 358 -3.22 10.28 16.41
N SER A 359 -3.01 9.39 17.39
CA SER A 359 -3.03 9.75 18.81
C SER A 359 -1.85 10.64 19.20
N LEU A 360 -0.64 10.36 18.70
CA LEU A 360 0.53 11.23 18.92
C LEU A 360 0.31 12.62 18.30
N LYS A 361 -0.27 12.69 17.11
CA LYS A 361 -0.64 13.96 16.48
C LYS A 361 -1.58 14.76 17.36
N ALA A 362 -2.64 14.12 17.90
CA ALA A 362 -3.56 14.78 18.81
C ALA A 362 -2.87 15.27 20.09
N GLN A 363 -2.02 14.42 20.69
CA GLN A 363 -1.28 14.73 21.91
C GLN A 363 -0.31 15.90 21.72
N TRP A 364 0.33 16.01 20.56
CA TRP A 364 1.33 17.04 20.25
C TRP A 364 0.74 18.18 19.40
N THR A 365 -0.58 18.33 19.43
CA THR A 365 -1.28 19.50 18.91
C THR A 365 -1.53 20.47 20.05
N SER A 366 -1.04 21.71 19.93
CA SER A 366 -1.25 22.77 20.92
C SER A 366 -2.71 23.20 21.00
N ALA A 367 -3.10 23.93 22.04
CA ALA A 367 -4.43 24.53 22.17
C ALA A 367 -4.78 25.49 21.00
N ALA A 368 -3.77 26.03 20.32
CA ALA A 368 -3.94 26.86 19.12
C ALA A 368 -4.06 26.04 17.81
N GLY A 369 -4.14 24.71 17.91
CA GLY A 369 -4.27 23.83 16.75
C GLY A 369 -2.96 23.58 15.96
N VAL A 370 -1.81 24.00 16.50
CA VAL A 370 -0.50 23.81 15.83
C VAL A 370 0.09 22.47 16.25
N VAL A 371 0.41 21.62 15.27
CA VAL A 371 1.02 20.32 15.46
C VAL A 371 2.55 20.46 15.57
N ASP A 372 3.15 19.81 16.57
CA ASP A 372 4.63 19.69 16.70
C ASP A 372 5.12 18.55 15.79
N TYR A 373 5.35 18.88 14.52
CA TYR A 373 5.83 17.91 13.53
C TYR A 373 7.26 17.45 13.78
N HIS A 374 8.09 18.27 14.46
CA HIS A 374 9.43 17.88 14.84
C HIS A 374 9.40 16.61 15.72
N LYS A 375 8.66 16.66 16.85
CA LYS A 375 8.52 15.50 17.73
C LYS A 375 7.85 14.34 17.01
N LEU A 376 6.83 14.63 16.22
CA LEU A 376 6.02 13.63 15.55
C LEU A 376 6.83 12.80 14.56
N PHE A 377 7.74 13.40 13.80
CA PHE A 377 8.61 12.70 12.85
C PHE A 377 9.87 12.11 13.45
N LEU A 378 10.27 12.51 14.65
CA LEU A 378 11.36 11.81 15.37
C LEU A 378 10.96 10.37 15.71
N VAL A 379 9.69 10.09 16.02
CA VAL A 379 9.22 8.72 16.35
C VAL A 379 9.48 7.73 15.21
N PRO A 380 9.00 7.95 13.98
CA PRO A 380 9.31 7.03 12.86
C PRO A 380 10.79 7.02 12.51
N THR A 381 11.54 8.11 12.75
CA THR A 381 13.00 8.14 12.57
C THR A 381 13.69 7.17 13.53
N GLU A 382 13.36 7.25 14.82
CA GLU A 382 13.95 6.38 15.86
C GLU A 382 13.55 4.91 15.63
N LEU A 383 12.30 4.64 15.29
CA LEU A 383 11.83 3.30 14.96
C LEU A 383 12.58 2.72 13.75
N ALA A 384 12.84 3.52 12.71
CA ALA A 384 13.61 3.08 11.54
C ALA A 384 15.06 2.75 11.95
N VAL A 385 15.68 3.56 12.81
CA VAL A 385 17.02 3.26 13.35
C VAL A 385 17.01 1.96 14.16
N VAL A 386 16.02 1.75 15.02
CA VAL A 386 15.87 0.48 15.77
C VAL A 386 15.71 -0.71 14.83
N ALA A 387 14.85 -0.62 13.82
CA ALA A 387 14.64 -1.68 12.83
C ALA A 387 15.93 -1.98 12.03
N MET A 388 16.67 -0.94 11.64
CA MET A 388 17.97 -1.06 10.97
C MET A 388 19.01 -1.76 11.85
N VAL A 389 19.12 -1.39 13.13
CA VAL A 389 20.03 -2.02 14.10
C VAL A 389 19.64 -3.48 14.32
N MET A 390 18.34 -3.79 14.43
CA MET A 390 17.85 -5.17 14.54
C MET A 390 18.28 -6.03 13.33
N LEU A 391 18.12 -5.52 12.10
CA LEU A 391 18.60 -6.22 10.90
C LEU A 391 20.12 -6.38 10.94
N LEU A 392 20.84 -5.34 11.32
CA LEU A 392 22.31 -5.35 11.35
C LEU A 392 22.85 -6.41 12.32
N LEU A 393 22.28 -6.51 13.50
CA LEU A 393 22.81 -7.39 14.56
C LEU A 393 22.25 -8.82 14.48
N PHE A 394 20.96 -8.97 14.19
CA PHE A 394 20.25 -10.23 14.38
C PHE A 394 19.78 -10.91 13.10
N PHE A 395 19.70 -10.20 11.96
CA PHE A 395 19.28 -10.83 10.70
C PHE A 395 20.47 -11.54 10.05
N LYS A 396 20.44 -12.87 10.15
CA LYS A 396 21.41 -13.77 9.53
C LYS A 396 20.65 -14.66 8.53
N PRO A 397 20.43 -14.19 7.30
CA PRO A 397 19.75 -14.99 6.28
C PRO A 397 20.57 -16.23 5.92
N PRO A 398 19.95 -17.29 5.39
CA PRO A 398 20.68 -18.41 4.81
C PRO A 398 21.66 -17.91 3.74
N THR A 399 22.83 -18.56 3.67
CA THR A 399 23.95 -18.17 2.80
C THR A 399 23.72 -18.56 1.33
N ASP A 400 22.74 -19.41 1.06
CA ASP A 400 22.41 -19.84 -0.29
C ASP A 400 21.87 -18.65 -1.10
N ARG A 401 22.62 -18.27 -2.11
CA ARG A 401 22.16 -17.26 -3.09
C ARG A 401 20.93 -17.83 -3.79
N PRO A 402 19.92 -17.02 -4.12
CA PRO A 402 18.82 -17.49 -4.94
C PRO A 402 19.37 -18.08 -6.23
N GLU A 403 19.04 -19.32 -6.54
CA GLU A 403 19.23 -19.87 -7.87
C GLU A 403 18.46 -18.98 -8.85
N GLU A 404 19.06 -18.71 -10.01
CA GLU A 404 18.41 -17.90 -11.05
C GLU A 404 17.05 -18.51 -11.37
N PRO A 405 15.96 -17.70 -11.47
CA PRO A 405 14.71 -18.21 -11.99
C PRO A 405 14.93 -18.64 -13.46
N GLY A 406 15.14 -19.93 -13.68
CA GLY A 406 15.35 -20.48 -15.02
C GLY A 406 16.58 -21.34 -15.22
N ALA A 407 17.47 -21.54 -14.23
CA ALA A 407 18.51 -22.56 -14.32
C ALA A 407 17.84 -23.94 -14.10
N SER A 408 17.49 -24.61 -15.20
CA SER A 408 17.17 -26.03 -15.20
C SER A 408 18.33 -26.80 -14.58
N ALA A 409 18.02 -27.66 -13.57
CA ALA A 409 18.99 -28.60 -13.05
C ALA A 409 19.63 -29.40 -14.19
N PRO A 410 20.97 -29.63 -14.13
CA PRO A 410 21.59 -30.52 -15.11
C PRO A 410 20.96 -31.91 -14.99
N ALA A 411 20.46 -32.42 -16.10
CA ALA A 411 20.01 -33.80 -16.22
C ALA A 411 21.19 -34.74 -15.89
N HIS A 412 21.03 -35.53 -14.83
CA HIS A 412 21.77 -36.76 -14.59
C HIS A 412 20.82 -37.93 -14.63
#